data_571c4690956f7a967262eec80245721d
#
_entry.id   571c4690956f7a967262eec80245721d
#
_cell.length_a   1.000
_cell.length_b   1.000
_cell.length_c   1.000
_cell.angle_alpha   90.00
_cell.angle_beta   90.00
_cell.angle_gamma   90.00
#
_symmetry.space_group_name_H-M   'P 1'
#
loop_
_entity.id
_entity.type
_entity.pdbx_description
1 polymer ?
#
loop_
_entity_poly.entity_id
_entity_poly.type
_entity_poly.pdbx_seq_one_letter_code
_entity_poly.pdbx_strand_id
1 'polypeptide(L)'
;MRSGDLELYTMNIDGSDVKQLTSQLGYDGGAFFSPDGSKIVFRSSRPTTEAEIAEYKSFLAEGLVAPTNMELYIINADGTGLRQLTHLGKANWAPFFLPDGKKIIFSSNHAAPRGYQFNLYTINLDGTGLEQVTFDKTFDSFPMFSPDGKKISFSSNRNNGGTRSTNLFVADWVD
;
A
#
# COMPACT_ATOMS: atom_id res chain seq x y z
N MET A 1 8.54 24.06 -13.33
CA MET A 1 7.77 23.11 -12.50
C MET A 1 8.06 21.74 -13.06
N ARG A 2 8.57 20.82 -12.25
CA ARG A 2 8.78 19.42 -12.68
C ARG A 2 7.40 18.82 -12.95
N SER A 3 7.30 18.00 -13.98
CA SER A 3 6.11 17.21 -14.30
C SER A 3 5.63 16.54 -13.03
N GLY A 4 4.38 16.73 -12.67
CA GLY A 4 3.85 16.44 -11.35
C GLY A 4 3.62 14.95 -11.05
N ASP A 5 4.52 14.05 -11.40
CA ASP A 5 4.48 12.67 -10.93
C ASP A 5 4.71 12.63 -9.41
N LEU A 6 4.05 11.69 -8.76
CA LEU A 6 4.14 11.48 -7.31
C LEU A 6 5.17 10.39 -7.03
N GLU A 7 6.31 10.80 -6.49
CA GLU A 7 7.48 9.95 -6.30
C GLU A 7 7.85 9.81 -4.82
N LEU A 8 8.60 8.77 -4.49
CA LEU A 8 9.13 8.57 -3.15
C LEU A 8 10.46 9.30 -2.96
N TYR A 9 10.60 9.89 -1.80
CA TYR A 9 11.83 10.52 -1.32
C TYR A 9 12.14 10.05 0.10
N THR A 10 13.41 9.97 0.41
CA THR A 10 13.91 9.88 1.79
C THR A 10 14.62 11.18 2.17
N MET A 11 14.65 11.47 3.45
CA MET A 11 15.39 12.61 4.03
C MET A 11 15.70 12.33 5.49
N ASN A 12 16.64 13.04 6.05
CA ASN A 12 16.87 13.06 7.49
C ASN A 12 15.70 13.71 8.23
N ILE A 13 15.55 13.41 9.52
CA ILE A 13 14.45 13.97 10.33
C ILE A 13 14.50 15.51 10.43
N ASP A 14 15.65 16.11 10.24
CA ASP A 14 15.85 17.56 10.20
C ASP A 14 15.57 18.20 8.82
N GLY A 15 15.14 17.37 7.84
CA GLY A 15 14.84 17.77 6.47
C GLY A 15 16.05 17.84 5.55
N SER A 16 17.24 17.50 6.02
CA SER A 16 18.45 17.45 5.19
C SER A 16 18.55 16.15 4.38
N ASP A 17 19.49 16.09 3.45
CA ASP A 17 19.83 14.91 2.63
C ASP A 17 18.60 14.31 1.89
N VAL A 18 17.81 15.17 1.25
CA VAL A 18 16.64 14.76 0.47
C VAL A 18 17.10 13.98 -0.77
N LYS A 19 16.69 12.72 -0.85
CA LYS A 19 17.07 11.80 -1.92
C LYS A 19 15.82 11.21 -2.57
N GLN A 20 15.71 11.35 -3.89
CA GLN A 20 14.66 10.72 -4.67
C GLN A 20 14.95 9.21 -4.84
N LEU A 21 13.94 8.37 -4.59
CA LEU A 21 14.04 6.92 -4.70
C LEU A 21 13.39 6.36 -5.97
N THR A 22 12.31 6.99 -6.43
CA THR A 22 11.58 6.55 -7.62
C THR A 22 11.48 7.68 -8.64
N SER A 23 11.33 7.33 -9.93
CA SER A 23 11.27 8.30 -11.03
C SER A 23 10.50 7.78 -12.25
N GLN A 24 9.68 6.76 -12.07
CA GLN A 24 8.89 6.16 -13.14
C GLN A 24 7.52 6.82 -13.24
N LEU A 25 7.00 6.97 -14.47
CA LEU A 25 5.67 7.52 -14.68
C LEU A 25 4.62 6.75 -13.87
N GLY A 26 3.85 7.47 -13.08
CA GLY A 26 2.77 6.95 -12.25
C GLY A 26 2.78 7.51 -10.83
N TYR A 27 1.98 6.90 -9.99
CA TYR A 27 1.87 7.26 -8.58
C TYR A 27 2.70 6.32 -7.72
N ASP A 28 3.54 6.84 -6.86
CA ASP A 28 4.22 6.12 -5.79
C ASP A 28 3.87 6.75 -4.44
N GLY A 29 3.37 5.95 -3.49
CA GLY A 29 3.00 6.50 -2.19
C GLY A 29 2.55 5.47 -1.17
N GLY A 30 2.27 5.96 0.05
CA GLY A 30 1.88 5.11 1.17
C GLY A 30 3.00 4.15 1.61
N ALA A 31 4.22 4.68 1.69
CA ALA A 31 5.44 3.92 1.90
C ALA A 31 5.73 3.67 3.38
N PHE A 32 6.27 2.48 3.69
CA PHE A 32 6.74 2.10 5.02
C PHE A 32 8.08 1.37 4.93
N PHE A 33 8.96 1.66 5.86
CA PHE A 33 10.22 0.94 6.03
C PHE A 33 10.00 -0.45 6.60
N SER A 34 10.88 -1.40 6.23
CA SER A 34 11.02 -2.67 6.93
C SER A 34 11.52 -2.45 8.37
N PRO A 35 11.27 -3.40 9.29
CA PRO A 35 11.71 -3.28 10.68
C PRO A 35 13.21 -3.04 10.85
N ASP A 36 14.03 -3.57 9.94
CA ASP A 36 15.48 -3.39 9.90
C ASP A 36 15.94 -2.14 9.13
N GLY A 37 15.00 -1.37 8.55
CA GLY A 37 15.25 -0.17 7.75
C GLY A 37 15.88 -0.43 6.38
N SER A 38 16.08 -1.68 5.96
CA SER A 38 16.78 -2.01 4.72
C SER A 38 15.92 -1.89 3.46
N LYS A 39 14.61 -1.96 3.60
CA LYS A 39 13.64 -1.95 2.49
C LYS A 39 12.49 -1.00 2.75
N ILE A 40 11.81 -0.64 1.67
CA ILE A 40 10.59 0.17 1.67
C ILE A 40 9.55 -0.57 0.84
N VAL A 41 8.36 -0.77 1.38
CA VAL A 41 7.18 -1.24 0.67
C VAL A 41 6.23 -0.07 0.42
N PHE A 42 5.60 -0.01 -0.74
CA PHE A 42 4.68 1.07 -1.13
C PHE A 42 3.66 0.59 -2.16
N ARG A 43 2.63 1.36 -2.38
CA ARG A 43 1.68 1.15 -3.47
C ARG A 43 2.03 2.04 -4.65
N SER A 44 1.78 1.52 -5.84
CA SER A 44 2.13 2.21 -7.08
C SER A 44 1.12 1.92 -8.19
N SER A 45 0.88 2.91 -9.04
CA SER A 45 0.29 2.71 -10.36
C SER A 45 1.35 2.87 -11.44
N ARG A 46 1.26 2.05 -12.49
CA ARG A 46 2.20 2.10 -13.64
C ARG A 46 1.38 2.07 -14.93
N PRO A 47 0.87 3.22 -15.38
CA PRO A 47 0.16 3.30 -16.67
C PRO A 47 1.11 2.97 -17.81
N THR A 48 0.72 2.06 -18.70
CA THR A 48 1.56 1.55 -19.78
C THR A 48 0.99 1.84 -21.16
N THR A 49 -0.34 1.88 -21.29
CA THR A 49 -1.00 2.21 -22.56
C THR A 49 -1.18 3.73 -22.72
N GLU A 50 -1.29 4.20 -23.95
CA GLU A 50 -1.56 5.62 -24.24
C GLU A 50 -2.82 6.13 -23.54
N ALA A 51 -3.86 5.31 -23.45
CA ALA A 51 -5.11 5.65 -22.80
C ALA A 51 -4.93 5.80 -21.27
N GLU A 52 -4.26 4.85 -20.62
CA GLU A 52 -3.97 4.92 -19.19
C GLU A 52 -3.08 6.11 -18.82
N ILE A 53 -2.08 6.40 -19.66
CA ILE A 53 -1.19 7.55 -19.49
C ILE A 53 -1.96 8.86 -19.63
N ALA A 54 -2.85 8.96 -20.62
CA ALA A 54 -3.69 10.14 -20.80
C ALA A 54 -4.65 10.35 -19.61
N GLU A 55 -5.29 9.27 -19.13
CA GLU A 55 -6.17 9.31 -17.97
C GLU A 55 -5.40 9.73 -16.70
N TYR A 56 -4.26 9.12 -16.43
CA TYR A 56 -3.40 9.47 -15.28
C TYR A 56 -3.01 10.95 -15.29
N LYS A 57 -2.55 11.46 -16.45
CA LYS A 57 -2.17 12.87 -16.59
C LYS A 57 -3.36 13.82 -16.45
N SER A 58 -4.55 13.42 -16.89
CA SER A 58 -5.77 14.20 -16.72
C SER A 58 -6.13 14.36 -15.24
N PHE A 59 -6.14 13.26 -14.45
CA PHE A 59 -6.35 13.33 -13.01
C PHE A 59 -5.29 14.16 -12.30
N LEU A 60 -4.02 13.96 -12.67
CA LEU A 60 -2.92 14.69 -12.06
C LEU A 60 -3.00 16.19 -12.30
N ALA A 61 -3.47 16.63 -13.45
CA ALA A 61 -3.69 18.05 -13.77
C ALA A 61 -4.76 18.69 -12.85
N GLU A 62 -5.68 17.89 -12.33
CA GLU A 62 -6.70 18.30 -11.34
C GLU A 62 -6.24 18.09 -9.89
N GLY A 63 -5.00 17.65 -9.65
CA GLY A 63 -4.48 17.32 -8.32
C GLY A 63 -5.02 16.02 -7.76
N LEU A 64 -5.49 15.11 -8.61
CA LEU A 64 -6.11 13.85 -8.23
C LEU A 64 -5.26 12.66 -8.69
N VAL A 65 -5.45 11.52 -8.04
CA VAL A 65 -4.93 10.21 -8.45
C VAL A 65 -6.06 9.20 -8.37
N ALA A 66 -6.24 8.40 -9.43
CA ALA A 66 -7.21 7.31 -9.41
C ALA A 66 -6.80 6.28 -8.34
N PRO A 67 -7.70 5.89 -7.43
CA PRO A 67 -7.36 4.94 -6.36
C PRO A 67 -7.37 3.47 -6.80
N THR A 68 -7.54 3.22 -8.07
CA THR A 68 -7.66 1.90 -8.70
C THR A 68 -6.40 1.53 -9.47
N ASN A 69 -6.27 0.25 -9.86
CA ASN A 69 -5.11 -0.27 -10.62
C ASN A 69 -3.78 0.03 -9.93
N MET A 70 -3.74 -0.22 -8.62
CA MET A 70 -2.54 -0.08 -7.82
C MET A 70 -2.04 -1.44 -7.36
N GLU A 71 -0.75 -1.66 -7.54
CA GLU A 71 -0.03 -2.83 -7.06
C GLU A 71 0.98 -2.44 -5.98
N LEU A 72 1.44 -3.41 -5.22
CA LEU A 72 2.50 -3.19 -4.24
C LEU A 72 3.86 -3.36 -4.89
N TYR A 73 4.77 -2.52 -4.49
CA TYR A 73 6.18 -2.53 -4.89
C TYR A 73 7.07 -2.53 -3.67
N ILE A 74 8.27 -3.05 -3.85
CA ILE A 74 9.32 -3.04 -2.83
C ILE A 74 10.62 -2.55 -3.45
N ILE A 75 11.36 -1.77 -2.69
CA ILE A 75 12.66 -1.17 -3.08
C ILE A 75 13.61 -1.24 -1.89
N ASN A 76 14.91 -1.30 -2.13
CA ASN A 76 15.90 -1.11 -1.07
C ASN A 76 15.91 0.35 -0.61
N ALA A 77 16.25 0.59 0.66
CA ALA A 77 16.27 1.94 1.23
C ALA A 77 17.26 2.89 0.52
N ASP A 78 18.24 2.37 -0.21
CA ASP A 78 19.18 3.13 -1.02
C ASP A 78 18.64 3.51 -2.41
N GLY A 79 17.44 3.04 -2.77
CA GLY A 79 16.78 3.28 -4.07
C GLY A 79 17.08 2.21 -5.12
N THR A 80 17.84 1.17 -4.79
CA THR A 80 18.12 0.06 -5.72
C THR A 80 17.09 -1.07 -5.59
N GLY A 81 17.08 -1.99 -6.55
CA GLY A 81 16.30 -3.23 -6.44
C GLY A 81 14.78 -3.05 -6.49
N LEU A 82 14.29 -1.98 -7.12
CA LEU A 82 12.85 -1.77 -7.31
C LEU A 82 12.23 -2.96 -8.05
N ARG A 83 11.17 -3.54 -7.47
CA ARG A 83 10.39 -4.58 -8.11
C ARG A 83 8.94 -4.56 -7.68
N GLN A 84 8.07 -5.01 -8.55
CA GLN A 84 6.67 -5.25 -8.25
C GLN A 84 6.52 -6.49 -7.36
N LEU A 85 5.68 -6.38 -6.33
CA LEU A 85 5.44 -7.45 -5.36
C LEU A 85 4.13 -8.19 -5.64
N THR A 86 3.08 -7.47 -6.03
CA THR A 86 1.76 -8.05 -6.32
C THR A 86 1.38 -7.88 -7.79
N HIS A 87 0.60 -8.84 -8.32
CA HIS A 87 0.01 -8.85 -9.65
C HIS A 87 -1.46 -9.26 -9.56
N LEU A 88 -2.21 -8.61 -8.66
CA LEU A 88 -3.57 -8.99 -8.29
C LEU A 88 -4.63 -8.20 -9.07
N GLY A 89 -4.23 -7.09 -9.68
CA GLY A 89 -5.15 -6.15 -10.30
C GLY A 89 -6.00 -5.39 -9.27
N LYS A 90 -6.89 -4.53 -9.77
CA LYS A 90 -7.75 -3.66 -8.97
C LYS A 90 -6.93 -2.77 -8.02
N ALA A 91 -7.25 -2.75 -6.73
CA ALA A 91 -6.61 -1.84 -5.77
C ALA A 91 -5.98 -2.62 -4.62
N ASN A 92 -4.68 -2.46 -4.45
CA ASN A 92 -3.88 -3.02 -3.36
C ASN A 92 -3.24 -1.85 -2.60
N TRP A 93 -3.64 -1.66 -1.33
CA TRP A 93 -3.35 -0.45 -0.57
C TRP A 93 -2.72 -0.73 0.78
N ALA A 94 -2.16 0.34 1.36
CA ALA A 94 -1.71 0.39 2.74
C ALA A 94 -0.84 -0.82 3.15
N PRO A 95 0.23 -1.12 2.41
CA PRO A 95 1.13 -2.20 2.79
C PRO A 95 1.88 -1.84 4.07
N PHE A 96 2.12 -2.84 4.91
CA PHE A 96 2.92 -2.72 6.11
C PHE A 96 3.73 -4.00 6.33
N PHE A 97 4.96 -3.90 6.82
CA PHE A 97 5.75 -5.09 7.14
C PHE A 97 5.22 -5.79 8.39
N LEU A 98 5.22 -7.12 8.40
CA LEU A 98 5.10 -7.85 9.65
C LEU A 98 6.34 -7.58 10.52
N PRO A 99 6.21 -7.71 11.85
CA PRO A 99 7.30 -7.38 12.79
C PRO A 99 8.59 -8.18 12.57
N ASP A 100 8.48 -9.39 12.03
CA ASP A 100 9.63 -10.24 11.69
C ASP A 100 10.30 -9.87 10.34
N GLY A 101 9.70 -8.93 9.61
CA GLY A 101 10.20 -8.46 8.31
C GLY A 101 10.10 -9.45 7.15
N LYS A 102 9.42 -10.59 7.31
CA LYS A 102 9.36 -11.65 6.27
C LYS A 102 8.15 -11.57 5.36
N LYS A 103 7.07 -10.97 5.83
CA LYS A 103 5.82 -10.79 5.07
C LYS A 103 5.38 -9.34 5.07
N ILE A 104 4.50 -9.01 4.13
CA ILE A 104 3.75 -7.77 4.06
C ILE A 104 2.29 -8.08 4.36
N ILE A 105 1.64 -7.29 5.22
CA ILE A 105 0.19 -7.22 5.32
C ILE A 105 -0.30 -6.01 4.52
N PHE A 106 -1.44 -6.14 3.85
CA PHE A 106 -2.00 -5.08 3.03
C PHE A 106 -3.51 -5.22 2.87
N SER A 107 -4.14 -4.19 2.37
CA SER A 107 -5.56 -4.14 2.07
C SER A 107 -5.79 -4.32 0.57
N SER A 108 -6.72 -5.19 0.18
CA SER A 108 -7.01 -5.46 -1.23
C SER A 108 -8.48 -5.77 -1.49
N ASN A 109 -8.95 -5.33 -2.67
CA ASN A 109 -10.26 -5.68 -3.20
C ASN A 109 -10.18 -6.64 -4.40
N HIS A 110 -9.02 -7.29 -4.65
CA HIS A 110 -8.80 -8.14 -5.83
C HIS A 110 -9.84 -9.26 -5.95
N ALA A 111 -10.21 -9.90 -4.84
CA ALA A 111 -11.20 -10.98 -4.79
C ALA A 111 -12.65 -10.49 -4.67
N ALA A 112 -12.87 -9.20 -4.47
CA ALA A 112 -14.19 -8.65 -4.22
C ALA A 112 -15.05 -8.62 -5.50
N PRO A 113 -16.35 -8.96 -5.42
CA PRO A 113 -17.26 -8.79 -6.55
C PRO A 113 -17.55 -7.32 -6.86
N ARG A 114 -17.39 -6.42 -5.86
CA ARG A 114 -17.59 -4.97 -5.97
C ARG A 114 -16.37 -4.22 -5.43
N GLY A 115 -16.07 -3.07 -6.03
CA GLY A 115 -14.81 -2.34 -5.83
C GLY A 115 -14.54 -1.78 -4.43
N TYR A 116 -15.52 -1.67 -3.56
CA TYR A 116 -15.36 -1.07 -2.22
C TYR A 116 -15.28 -2.08 -1.06
N GLN A 117 -15.32 -3.38 -1.36
CA GLN A 117 -15.09 -4.43 -0.36
C GLN A 117 -13.60 -4.74 -0.32
N PHE A 118 -12.93 -4.31 0.72
CA PHE A 118 -11.52 -4.60 0.96
C PHE A 118 -11.36 -5.54 2.14
N ASN A 119 -10.42 -6.46 2.01
CA ASN A 119 -9.98 -7.32 3.11
C ASN A 119 -8.46 -7.21 3.29
N LEU A 120 -7.98 -7.62 4.45
CA LEU A 120 -6.56 -7.71 4.73
C LEU A 120 -6.01 -9.03 4.22
N TYR A 121 -4.81 -8.98 3.65
CA TYR A 121 -4.06 -10.12 3.12
C TYR A 121 -2.61 -10.03 3.58
N THR A 122 -1.95 -11.18 3.68
CA THR A 122 -0.50 -11.26 3.81
C THR A 122 0.13 -11.86 2.56
N ILE A 123 1.40 -11.50 2.29
CA ILE A 123 2.19 -12.02 1.18
C ILE A 123 3.67 -12.05 1.57
N ASN A 124 4.41 -13.07 1.11
CA ASN A 124 5.86 -13.13 1.28
C ASN A 124 6.57 -12.03 0.48
N LEU A 125 7.78 -11.66 0.90
CA LEU A 125 8.56 -10.64 0.18
C LEU A 125 8.91 -11.03 -1.26
N ASP A 126 8.88 -12.30 -1.63
CA ASP A 126 9.09 -12.78 -3.01
C ASP A 126 7.81 -12.77 -3.88
N GLY A 127 6.66 -12.39 -3.30
CA GLY A 127 5.36 -12.36 -3.98
C GLY A 127 4.59 -13.68 -3.92
N THR A 128 5.09 -14.69 -3.22
CA THR A 128 4.40 -15.96 -2.99
C THR A 128 3.59 -15.97 -1.69
N GLY A 129 2.81 -17.02 -1.44
CA GLY A 129 2.14 -17.22 -0.16
C GLY A 129 1.08 -16.17 0.17
N LEU A 130 0.33 -15.72 -0.83
CA LEU A 130 -0.82 -14.84 -0.61
C LEU A 130 -1.86 -15.54 0.27
N GLU A 131 -2.23 -14.91 1.38
CA GLU A 131 -3.16 -15.45 2.37
C GLU A 131 -4.14 -14.36 2.82
N GLN A 132 -5.43 -14.69 2.89
CA GLN A 132 -6.46 -13.77 3.37
C GLN A 132 -6.54 -13.79 4.89
N VAL A 133 -6.54 -12.62 5.52
CA VAL A 133 -6.55 -12.44 6.99
C VAL A 133 -7.94 -12.07 7.50
N THR A 134 -8.66 -11.20 6.79
CA THR A 134 -10.02 -10.81 7.18
C THR A 134 -11.03 -11.20 6.10
N PHE A 135 -12.27 -11.47 6.52
CA PHE A 135 -13.33 -12.06 5.67
C PHE A 135 -14.63 -11.27 5.74
N ASP A 136 -14.56 -10.00 6.16
CA ASP A 136 -15.75 -9.16 6.26
C ASP A 136 -16.22 -8.72 4.86
N LYS A 137 -17.52 -8.43 4.75
CA LYS A 137 -18.14 -7.94 3.50
C LYS A 137 -18.05 -6.41 3.35
N THR A 138 -17.36 -5.77 4.26
CA THR A 138 -17.23 -4.32 4.32
C THR A 138 -15.83 -3.88 3.88
N PHE A 139 -15.31 -2.84 4.47
CA PHE A 139 -14.00 -2.27 4.17
C PHE A 139 -13.08 -2.49 5.36
N ASP A 140 -11.99 -3.24 5.17
CA ASP A 140 -10.89 -3.39 6.12
C ASP A 140 -9.60 -2.85 5.48
N SER A 141 -8.94 -1.88 6.13
CA SER A 141 -7.74 -1.25 5.56
C SER A 141 -6.82 -0.65 6.63
N PHE A 142 -5.66 -0.18 6.18
CA PHE A 142 -4.65 0.50 6.98
C PHE A 142 -4.14 -0.35 8.16
N PRO A 143 -3.71 -1.60 7.93
CA PRO A 143 -3.17 -2.45 8.98
C PRO A 143 -1.82 -1.93 9.46
N MET A 144 -1.62 -1.93 10.77
CA MET A 144 -0.34 -1.61 11.41
C MET A 144 -0.14 -2.50 12.63
N PHE A 145 1.08 -2.95 12.85
CA PHE A 145 1.43 -3.74 14.03
C PHE A 145 1.91 -2.85 15.19
N SER A 146 1.67 -3.33 16.41
CA SER A 146 2.35 -2.79 17.59
C SER A 146 3.86 -3.11 17.53
N PRO A 147 4.71 -2.31 18.20
CA PRO A 147 6.16 -2.52 18.17
C PRO A 147 6.61 -3.91 18.67
N ASP A 148 5.83 -4.53 19.56
CA ASP A 148 6.10 -5.88 20.08
C ASP A 148 5.52 -7.00 19.19
N GLY A 149 4.83 -6.64 18.10
CA GLY A 149 4.23 -7.58 17.16
C GLY A 149 2.99 -8.32 17.64
N LYS A 150 2.49 -8.05 18.86
CA LYS A 150 1.41 -8.83 19.45
C LYS A 150 0.01 -8.32 19.11
N LYS A 151 -0.09 -7.12 18.59
CA LYS A 151 -1.36 -6.50 18.23
C LYS A 151 -1.32 -5.94 16.82
N ILE A 152 -2.48 -5.99 16.17
CA ILE A 152 -2.73 -5.31 14.91
C ILE A 152 -3.82 -4.26 15.12
N SER A 153 -3.63 -3.08 14.58
CA SER A 153 -4.67 -2.07 14.41
C SER A 153 -5.06 -1.98 12.94
N PHE A 154 -6.34 -1.75 12.67
CA PHE A 154 -6.83 -1.54 11.30
C PHE A 154 -8.13 -0.74 11.31
N SER A 155 -8.44 -0.10 10.21
CA SER A 155 -9.69 0.62 10.00
C SER A 155 -10.74 -0.29 9.39
N SER A 156 -11.98 -0.22 9.88
CA SER A 156 -13.08 -1.05 9.36
C SER A 156 -14.43 -0.35 9.45
N ASN A 157 -15.30 -0.71 8.49
CA ASN A 157 -16.73 -0.32 8.50
C ASN A 157 -17.62 -1.36 9.19
N ARG A 158 -17.05 -2.44 9.73
CA ARG A 158 -17.83 -3.45 10.46
C ARG A 158 -18.56 -2.83 11.65
N ASN A 159 -19.71 -3.38 11.99
CA ASN A 159 -20.50 -2.95 13.16
C ASN A 159 -20.84 -1.44 13.19
N ASN A 160 -20.92 -0.79 12.03
CA ASN A 160 -21.17 0.64 11.92
C ASN A 160 -22.67 1.03 11.98
N GLY A 161 -23.56 0.08 12.27
CA GLY A 161 -25.01 0.31 12.36
C GLY A 161 -25.64 0.73 11.02
N GLY A 162 -25.03 0.38 9.88
CA GLY A 162 -25.48 0.75 8.54
C GLY A 162 -25.13 2.17 8.12
N THR A 163 -24.29 2.87 8.89
CA THR A 163 -23.75 4.19 8.53
C THR A 163 -22.56 4.04 7.55
N ARG A 164 -21.97 5.17 7.15
CA ARG A 164 -20.72 5.20 6.38
C ARG A 164 -19.48 5.36 7.27
N SER A 165 -19.64 5.23 8.58
CA SER A 165 -18.53 5.42 9.53
C SER A 165 -17.49 4.32 9.40
N THR A 166 -16.23 4.73 9.41
CA THR A 166 -15.08 3.86 9.53
C THR A 166 -14.46 4.07 10.90
N ASN A 167 -14.23 2.98 11.64
CA ASN A 167 -13.70 3.01 12.99
C ASN A 167 -12.35 2.30 13.04
N LEU A 168 -11.55 2.62 14.06
CA LEU A 168 -10.30 1.93 14.34
C LEU A 168 -10.59 0.71 15.23
N PHE A 169 -10.04 -0.43 14.84
CA PHE A 169 -10.08 -1.68 15.57
C PHE A 169 -8.68 -2.09 16.00
N VAL A 170 -8.60 -2.78 17.12
CA VAL A 170 -7.37 -3.43 17.61
C VAL A 170 -7.70 -4.88 17.90
N ALA A 171 -6.84 -5.79 17.45
CA ALA A 171 -6.95 -7.22 17.74
C ALA A 171 -5.60 -7.78 18.20
N ASP A 172 -5.64 -8.88 18.95
CA ASP A 172 -4.44 -9.65 19.21
C ASP A 172 -4.01 -10.38 17.93
N TRP A 173 -2.70 -10.36 17.64
CA TRP A 173 -2.12 -11.13 16.56
C TRP A 173 -1.65 -12.47 17.11
N VAL A 174 -2.09 -13.54 16.48
CA VAL A 174 -1.67 -14.92 16.75
C VAL A 174 -1.12 -15.52 15.46
N ASP A 175 0.06 -16.14 15.54
CA ASP A 175 0.72 -16.84 14.43
C ASP A 175 0.04 -18.18 14.14
#